data_250fc1b59a5a3c0f9046f980173f3f40
#
_entry.id   250fc1b59a5a3c0f9046f980173f3f40
#
_cell.length_a   1.000
_cell.length_b   1.000
_cell.length_c   1.000
_cell.angle_alpha   90.00
_cell.angle_beta   90.00
_cell.angle_gamma   90.00
#
_symmetry.space_group_name_H-M   'P 1'
#
loop_
_entity.id
_entity.type
_entity.pdbx_description
1 polymer ?
#
loop_
_entity_poly.entity_id
_entity_poly.type
_entity_poly.pdbx_seq_one_letter_code
_entity_poly.pdbx_strand_id
1 'polypeptide(L)'
;MTSCFKVHNIKISLKLESPSLMYFDNTITKNKKIQQKNFGNFRIVYSNFTYIFFNTATNILHCNVTKINKYNQIHSSKKILKSIFPRFNILTTKVDNICGTKYIGGNICLDDLFKRLVKSGSTQFKVNYNSQKFPGLFIKFNGDTLSGTLLVFKSGKINSVGIKRPKQFLELDKWIDSEIQYV
;
A
#
# COMPACT_ATOMS: atom_id res chain seq x y z
N MET A 1 -7.18 25.39 0.60
CA MET A 1 -7.53 24.14 1.33
C MET A 1 -6.55 23.07 0.91
N THR A 2 -5.65 22.65 1.80
CA THR A 2 -4.72 21.57 1.54
C THR A 2 -5.49 20.24 1.50
N SER A 3 -5.41 19.53 0.38
CA SER A 3 -6.08 18.22 0.24
C SER A 3 -5.37 17.19 1.10
N CYS A 4 -6.11 16.42 1.91
CA CYS A 4 -5.56 15.27 2.63
C CYS A 4 -5.23 14.10 1.68
N PHE A 5 -4.34 13.19 2.11
CA PHE A 5 -4.08 11.97 1.37
C PHE A 5 -5.35 11.12 1.17
N LYS A 6 -5.61 10.77 -0.07
CA LYS A 6 -6.66 9.81 -0.43
C LYS A 6 -6.03 8.42 -0.51
N VAL A 7 -6.37 7.55 0.42
CA VAL A 7 -5.93 6.13 0.41
C VAL A 7 -6.67 5.38 -0.70
N HIS A 8 -5.96 4.56 -1.47
CA HIS A 8 -6.57 3.81 -2.57
C HIS A 8 -6.14 2.33 -2.64
N ASN A 9 -5.11 1.93 -1.90
CA ASN A 9 -4.66 0.55 -1.86
C ASN A 9 -4.08 0.20 -0.49
N ILE A 10 -4.46 -0.95 0.06
CA ILE A 10 -3.88 -1.51 1.29
C ILE A 10 -3.50 -2.97 1.01
N LYS A 11 -2.24 -3.32 1.28
CA LYS A 11 -1.78 -4.71 1.28
C LYS A 11 -1.76 -5.23 2.71
N ILE A 12 -2.39 -6.38 2.93
CA ILE A 12 -2.50 -7.05 4.21
C ILE A 12 -1.98 -8.46 4.06
N SER A 13 -1.17 -8.93 5.00
CA SER A 13 -0.81 -10.32 5.16
C SER A 13 -1.56 -10.94 6.32
N LEU A 14 -2.19 -12.08 6.08
CA LEU A 14 -2.90 -12.89 7.06
C LEU A 14 -2.18 -14.22 7.20
N LYS A 15 -1.68 -14.56 8.38
CA LYS A 15 -1.16 -15.89 8.67
C LYS A 15 -2.32 -16.78 9.07
N LEU A 16 -2.47 -17.90 8.36
CA LEU A 16 -3.52 -18.87 8.60
C LEU A 16 -2.95 -20.05 9.38
N GLU A 17 -3.77 -20.63 10.25
CA GLU A 17 -3.51 -21.95 10.81
C GLU A 17 -3.58 -22.97 9.67
N SER A 18 -2.63 -23.91 9.62
CA SER A 18 -2.41 -24.84 8.50
C SER A 18 -3.69 -25.38 7.88
N PRO A 19 -4.13 -24.86 6.75
CA PRO A 19 -5.26 -25.43 6.05
C PRO A 19 -4.79 -26.67 5.29
N SER A 20 -5.58 -27.73 5.28
CA SER A 20 -5.28 -28.84 4.37
C SER A 20 -5.41 -28.33 2.92
N LEU A 21 -4.42 -28.62 2.07
CA LEU A 21 -4.44 -28.30 0.64
C LEU A 21 -5.74 -28.80 -0.03
N MET A 22 -6.23 -29.95 0.40
CA MET A 22 -7.47 -30.56 -0.10
C MET A 22 -8.72 -29.69 0.15
N TYR A 23 -8.73 -28.91 1.24
CA TYR A 23 -9.84 -27.99 1.53
C TYR A 23 -9.84 -26.78 0.58
N PHE A 24 -8.66 -26.29 0.23
CA PHE A 24 -8.52 -25.24 -0.77
C PHE A 24 -9.05 -25.67 -2.12
N ASP A 25 -8.61 -26.83 -2.62
CA ASP A 25 -8.96 -27.31 -3.96
C ASP A 25 -10.48 -27.50 -4.09
N ASN A 26 -11.13 -28.07 -3.09
CA ASN A 26 -12.59 -28.25 -3.09
C ASN A 26 -13.38 -26.93 -3.03
N THR A 27 -12.86 -25.91 -2.36
CA THR A 27 -13.52 -24.60 -2.25
C THR A 27 -13.30 -23.78 -3.51
N ILE A 28 -12.14 -23.92 -4.15
CA ILE A 28 -11.77 -23.18 -5.36
C ILE A 28 -12.56 -23.70 -6.56
N THR A 29 -12.67 -25.00 -6.73
CA THR A 29 -13.39 -25.62 -7.85
C THR A 29 -14.88 -25.31 -7.86
N LYS A 30 -15.47 -25.11 -6.67
CA LYS A 30 -16.90 -24.77 -6.53
C LYS A 30 -17.23 -23.29 -6.67
N ASN A 31 -16.24 -22.40 -6.63
CA ASN A 31 -16.48 -20.96 -6.63
C ASN A 31 -15.97 -20.30 -7.92
N LYS A 32 -16.90 -19.93 -8.83
CA LYS A 32 -16.60 -19.28 -10.12
C LYS A 32 -15.83 -17.94 -10.01
N LYS A 33 -15.70 -17.36 -8.82
CA LYS A 33 -14.96 -16.13 -8.56
C LYS A 33 -13.49 -16.36 -8.25
N ILE A 34 -13.06 -17.61 -8.14
CA ILE A 34 -11.69 -17.98 -7.83
C ILE A 34 -11.00 -18.43 -9.11
N GLN A 35 -9.92 -17.74 -9.47
CA GLN A 35 -9.07 -18.11 -10.59
C GLN A 35 -7.77 -18.71 -10.06
N GLN A 36 -7.53 -19.98 -10.33
CA GLN A 36 -6.25 -20.62 -10.03
C GLN A 36 -5.19 -20.12 -11.01
N LYS A 37 -4.07 -19.64 -10.49
CA LYS A 37 -2.88 -19.33 -11.27
C LYS A 37 -1.69 -20.09 -10.67
N ASN A 38 -1.16 -21.04 -11.42
CA ASN A 38 0.03 -21.85 -11.11
C ASN A 38 0.00 -22.62 -9.79
N PHE A 39 0.76 -23.71 -9.71
CA PHE A 39 0.86 -24.58 -8.55
C PHE A 39 1.09 -23.79 -7.25
N GLY A 40 0.17 -23.91 -6.30
CA GLY A 40 0.29 -23.36 -4.96
C GLY A 40 -0.11 -21.90 -4.77
N ASN A 41 -0.51 -21.21 -5.83
CA ASN A 41 -0.91 -19.79 -5.75
C ASN A 41 -2.32 -19.60 -6.29
N PHE A 42 -3.21 -19.08 -5.44
CA PHE A 42 -4.58 -18.80 -5.82
C PHE A 42 -4.80 -17.30 -5.91
N ARG A 43 -5.47 -16.86 -6.96
CA ARG A 43 -5.94 -15.49 -7.10
C ARG A 43 -7.45 -15.47 -6.98
N ILE A 44 -7.95 -14.80 -5.95
CA ILE A 44 -9.37 -14.54 -5.79
C ILE A 44 -9.61 -13.10 -6.21
N VAL A 45 -10.47 -12.91 -7.20
CA VAL A 45 -10.97 -11.59 -7.57
C VAL A 45 -12.38 -11.48 -7.01
N TYR A 46 -12.54 -10.68 -5.96
CA TYR A 46 -13.84 -10.47 -5.36
C TYR A 46 -14.30 -9.04 -5.66
N SER A 47 -15.44 -8.90 -6.35
CA SER A 47 -16.08 -7.65 -6.76
C SER A 47 -15.22 -6.38 -6.66
N ASN A 48 -15.17 -5.38 -6.73
CA ASN A 48 -14.49 -4.10 -6.88
C ASN A 48 -13.15 -3.88 -6.15
N PHE A 49 -12.62 -4.81 -5.27
CA PHE A 49 -11.48 -4.38 -4.46
C PHE A 49 -10.50 -5.41 -3.93
N THR A 50 -10.60 -6.68 -4.25
CA THR A 50 -9.71 -7.61 -3.54
C THR A 50 -9.02 -8.57 -4.47
N TYR A 51 -7.71 -8.47 -4.56
CA TYR A 51 -6.84 -9.53 -5.01
C TYR A 51 -6.35 -10.28 -3.79
N ILE A 52 -6.69 -11.55 -3.68
CA ILE A 52 -6.20 -12.42 -2.63
C ILE A 52 -5.22 -13.38 -3.26
N PHE A 53 -4.02 -13.41 -2.71
CA PHE A 53 -2.95 -14.26 -3.16
C PHE A 53 -2.49 -15.12 -1.99
N PHE A 54 -2.60 -16.43 -2.11
CA PHE A 54 -2.18 -17.35 -1.08
C PHE A 54 -0.88 -18.04 -1.45
N ASN A 55 0.06 -18.07 -0.52
CA ASN A 55 1.28 -18.83 -0.62
C ASN A 55 1.19 -20.05 0.29
N THR A 56 1.07 -21.24 -0.31
CA THR A 56 0.91 -22.50 0.41
C THR A 56 2.16 -22.87 1.22
N ALA A 57 3.35 -22.50 0.75
CA ALA A 57 4.60 -22.83 1.44
C ALA A 57 4.75 -22.07 2.78
N THR A 58 4.15 -20.90 2.91
CA THR A 58 4.27 -20.06 4.11
C THR A 58 2.99 -19.97 4.93
N ASN A 59 1.88 -20.51 4.44
CA ASN A 59 0.53 -20.33 4.99
C ASN A 59 0.13 -18.85 5.14
N ILE A 60 0.67 -17.99 4.28
CA ILE A 60 0.40 -16.56 4.29
C ILE A 60 -0.53 -16.21 3.14
N LEU A 61 -1.64 -15.58 3.47
CA LEU A 61 -2.57 -15.01 2.55
C LEU A 61 -2.27 -13.52 2.38
N HIS A 62 -1.89 -13.10 1.19
CA HIS A 62 -1.68 -11.70 0.85
C HIS A 62 -2.95 -11.13 0.22
N CYS A 63 -3.51 -10.11 0.85
CA CYS A 63 -4.67 -9.39 0.34
C CYS A 63 -4.27 -8.01 -0.15
N ASN A 64 -4.54 -7.70 -1.42
CA ASN A 64 -4.52 -6.33 -1.92
C ASN A 64 -5.95 -5.81 -1.98
N VAL A 65 -6.26 -4.84 -1.13
CA VAL A 65 -7.55 -4.16 -1.10
C VAL A 65 -7.40 -2.87 -1.90
N THR A 66 -8.04 -2.81 -3.07
CA THR A 66 -7.99 -1.64 -3.97
C THR A 66 -9.30 -0.84 -3.90
N LYS A 67 -9.30 0.38 -4.44
CA LYS A 67 -10.47 1.28 -4.44
C LYS A 67 -11.03 1.54 -3.04
N ILE A 68 -10.14 1.75 -2.08
CA ILE A 68 -10.50 1.97 -0.68
C ILE A 68 -10.87 3.43 -0.50
N ASN A 69 -12.01 3.66 0.14
CA ASN A 69 -12.39 5.01 0.58
C ASN A 69 -12.22 5.19 2.10
N LYS A 70 -12.15 4.09 2.86
CA LYS A 70 -12.05 4.10 4.32
C LYS A 70 -11.17 2.97 4.85
N TYR A 71 -10.37 3.24 5.86
CA TYR A 71 -9.46 2.27 6.49
C TYR A 71 -10.16 1.06 7.12
N ASN A 72 -11.41 1.22 7.59
CA ASN A 72 -12.19 0.13 8.17
C ASN A 72 -12.53 -0.99 7.16
N GLN A 73 -12.30 -0.79 5.86
CA GLN A 73 -12.47 -1.84 4.84
C GLN A 73 -11.50 -3.03 5.02
N ILE A 74 -10.46 -2.89 5.85
CA ILE A 74 -9.63 -4.02 6.29
C ILE A 74 -10.48 -5.07 7.03
N HIS A 75 -11.36 -4.63 7.93
CA HIS A 75 -12.27 -5.55 8.63
C HIS A 75 -13.27 -6.22 7.70
N SER A 76 -13.76 -5.49 6.70
CA SER A 76 -14.66 -6.05 5.68
C SER A 76 -13.94 -7.13 4.85
N SER A 77 -12.66 -6.94 4.52
CA SER A 77 -11.86 -7.95 3.82
C SER A 77 -11.72 -9.24 4.63
N LYS A 78 -11.53 -9.15 5.95
CA LYS A 78 -11.50 -10.33 6.83
C LYS A 78 -12.84 -11.07 6.87
N LYS A 79 -13.96 -10.34 6.93
CA LYS A 79 -15.31 -10.94 6.89
C LYS A 79 -15.55 -11.68 5.58
N ILE A 80 -15.18 -11.06 4.45
CA ILE A 80 -15.28 -11.67 3.12
C ILE A 80 -14.45 -12.96 3.06
N LEU A 81 -13.22 -12.92 3.54
CA LEU A 81 -12.37 -14.11 3.59
C LEU A 81 -12.96 -15.22 4.44
N LYS A 82 -13.49 -14.90 5.63
CA LYS A 82 -14.19 -15.86 6.48
C LYS A 82 -15.43 -16.45 5.79
N SER A 83 -16.16 -15.66 4.99
CA SER A 83 -17.32 -16.18 4.25
C SER A 83 -16.92 -17.11 3.09
N ILE A 84 -15.78 -16.86 2.45
CA ILE A 84 -15.26 -17.74 1.38
C ILE A 84 -14.62 -19.00 1.97
N PHE A 85 -13.93 -18.85 3.09
CA PHE A 85 -13.19 -19.90 3.78
C PHE A 85 -13.58 -20.01 5.25
N PRO A 86 -14.78 -20.51 5.56
CA PRO A 86 -15.33 -20.51 6.92
C PRO A 86 -14.52 -21.34 7.93
N ARG A 87 -13.74 -22.31 7.46
CA ARG A 87 -12.88 -23.15 8.30
C ARG A 87 -11.48 -22.60 8.55
N PHE A 88 -11.14 -21.42 7.99
CA PHE A 88 -9.84 -20.82 8.27
C PHE A 88 -9.81 -20.10 9.60
N ASN A 89 -8.81 -20.44 10.40
CA ASN A 89 -8.45 -19.67 11.58
C ASN A 89 -7.33 -18.67 11.20
N ILE A 90 -7.56 -17.37 11.43
CA ILE A 90 -6.58 -16.31 11.16
C ILE A 90 -5.78 -16.09 12.44
N LEU A 91 -4.52 -16.53 12.45
CA LEU A 91 -3.62 -16.39 13.59
C LEU A 91 -3.15 -14.95 13.77
N THR A 92 -2.68 -14.32 12.69
CA THR A 92 -2.17 -12.94 12.74
C THR A 92 -2.59 -12.14 11.52
N THR A 93 -2.62 -10.82 11.68
CA THR A 93 -2.89 -9.86 10.61
C THR A 93 -1.84 -8.77 10.64
N LYS A 94 -1.21 -8.52 9.51
CA LYS A 94 -0.21 -7.47 9.34
C LYS A 94 -0.57 -6.57 8.17
N VAL A 95 -0.49 -5.26 8.37
CA VAL A 95 -0.55 -4.31 7.26
C VAL A 95 0.87 -4.18 6.69
N ASP A 96 1.05 -4.60 5.45
CA ASP A 96 2.35 -4.56 4.77
C ASP A 96 2.59 -3.24 4.09
N ASN A 97 1.53 -2.65 3.51
CA ASN A 97 1.63 -1.43 2.73
C ASN A 97 0.28 -0.73 2.64
N ILE A 98 0.31 0.59 2.78
CA ILE A 98 -0.80 1.48 2.47
C ILE A 98 -0.29 2.45 1.42
N CYS A 99 -1.04 2.60 0.32
CA CYS A 99 -0.76 3.58 -0.72
C CYS A 99 -1.81 4.67 -0.70
N GLY A 100 -1.36 5.91 -0.85
CA GLY A 100 -2.22 7.07 -0.94
C GLY A 100 -1.74 8.06 -1.99
N THR A 101 -2.62 8.97 -2.38
CA THR A 101 -2.31 10.07 -3.30
C THR A 101 -2.79 11.37 -2.68
N LYS A 102 -1.95 12.40 -2.75
CA LYS A 102 -2.28 13.79 -2.43
C LYS A 102 -1.99 14.64 -3.66
N TYR A 103 -2.73 15.71 -3.82
CA TYR A 103 -2.49 16.73 -4.83
C TYR A 103 -2.35 18.07 -4.13
N ILE A 104 -1.22 18.73 -4.30
CA ILE A 104 -0.93 20.02 -3.65
C ILE A 104 -1.09 21.22 -4.58
N GLY A 105 -1.42 20.95 -5.85
CA GLY A 105 -1.53 22.01 -6.87
C GLY A 105 -0.18 22.48 -7.38
N GLY A 106 -0.23 23.32 -8.41
CA GLY A 106 0.94 23.98 -8.95
C GLY A 106 1.83 23.14 -9.86
N ASN A 107 2.96 23.73 -10.21
CA ASN A 107 3.98 23.17 -11.08
C ASN A 107 5.30 23.15 -10.29
N ILE A 108 5.64 21.98 -9.73
CA ILE A 108 6.81 21.85 -8.84
C ILE A 108 8.08 21.73 -9.70
N CYS A 109 9.08 22.60 -9.44
CA CYS A 109 10.43 22.42 -9.96
C CYS A 109 11.14 21.28 -9.20
N LEU A 110 11.15 20.06 -9.77
CA LEU A 110 11.72 18.90 -9.10
C LEU A 110 13.24 19.00 -8.92
N ASP A 111 13.95 19.69 -9.82
CA ASP A 111 15.39 19.93 -9.71
C ASP A 111 15.74 20.82 -8.52
N ASP A 112 14.99 21.89 -8.31
CA ASP A 112 15.20 22.81 -7.19
C ASP A 112 14.79 22.16 -5.86
N LEU A 113 13.67 21.42 -5.86
CA LEU A 113 13.27 20.63 -4.70
C LEU A 113 14.34 19.59 -4.34
N PHE A 114 14.88 18.87 -5.32
CA PHE A 114 15.96 17.90 -5.11
C PHE A 114 17.20 18.56 -4.50
N LYS A 115 17.71 19.64 -5.10
CA LYS A 115 18.88 20.37 -4.60
C LYS A 115 18.68 20.84 -3.16
N ARG A 116 17.51 21.39 -2.84
CA ARG A 116 17.17 21.88 -1.50
C ARG A 116 17.13 20.75 -0.47
N LEU A 117 16.49 19.62 -0.80
CA LEU A 117 16.41 18.47 0.11
C LEU A 117 17.78 17.81 0.32
N VAL A 118 18.64 17.78 -0.69
CA VAL A 118 20.02 17.30 -0.54
C VAL A 118 20.83 18.26 0.35
N LYS A 119 20.71 19.57 0.13
CA LYS A 119 21.42 20.61 0.91
C LYS A 119 21.00 20.61 2.38
N SER A 120 19.77 20.20 2.71
CA SER A 120 19.30 20.14 4.10
C SER A 120 20.11 19.18 4.97
N GLY A 121 20.80 18.19 4.35
CA GLY A 121 21.62 17.20 5.08
C GLY A 121 20.82 16.31 6.05
N SER A 122 19.49 16.29 5.92
CA SER A 122 18.64 15.55 6.83
C SER A 122 18.93 14.05 6.79
N THR A 123 19.07 13.42 7.96
CA THR A 123 19.21 11.98 8.12
C THR A 123 17.86 11.23 8.13
N GLN A 124 16.74 11.96 8.21
CA GLN A 124 15.40 11.38 8.31
C GLN A 124 14.92 10.77 7.00
N PHE A 125 15.48 11.22 5.87
CA PHE A 125 15.08 10.73 4.55
C PHE A 125 16.26 10.69 3.59
N LYS A 126 16.10 9.90 2.52
CA LYS A 126 16.99 9.87 1.37
C LYS A 126 16.23 10.30 0.14
N VAL A 127 16.85 11.13 -0.70
CA VAL A 127 16.26 11.60 -1.96
C VAL A 127 16.98 11.00 -3.15
N ASN A 128 16.22 10.71 -4.20
CA ASN A 128 16.76 10.27 -5.49
C ASN A 128 15.93 10.87 -6.61
N TYR A 129 16.59 11.50 -7.57
CA TYR A 129 15.95 12.08 -8.74
C TYR A 129 16.83 11.89 -9.98
N ASN A 130 16.26 11.31 -11.02
CA ASN A 130 16.87 11.19 -12.34
C ASN A 130 15.76 11.28 -13.39
N SER A 131 15.57 12.47 -13.94
CA SER A 131 14.51 12.77 -14.89
C SER A 131 14.55 11.94 -16.17
N GLN A 132 15.73 11.47 -16.58
CA GLN A 132 15.89 10.62 -17.77
C GLN A 132 15.36 9.20 -17.54
N LYS A 133 15.37 8.71 -16.29
CA LYS A 133 14.91 7.36 -15.94
C LYS A 133 13.47 7.33 -15.44
N PHE A 134 13.06 8.37 -14.70
CA PHE A 134 11.74 8.42 -14.11
C PHE A 134 11.31 9.88 -13.86
N PRO A 135 10.07 10.27 -14.22
CA PRO A 135 9.60 11.65 -14.15
C PRO A 135 9.27 12.18 -12.75
N GLY A 136 9.48 11.39 -11.72
CA GLY A 136 9.17 11.74 -10.33
C GLY A 136 10.40 11.72 -9.43
N LEU A 137 10.38 12.55 -8.40
CA LEU A 137 11.39 12.59 -7.35
C LEU A 137 10.99 11.63 -6.24
N PHE A 138 11.93 10.77 -5.82
CA PHE A 138 11.75 9.81 -4.73
C PHE A 138 12.28 10.41 -3.42
N ILE A 139 11.45 10.34 -2.37
CA ILE A 139 11.84 10.72 -1.01
C ILE A 139 11.52 9.54 -0.10
N LYS A 140 12.55 8.85 0.36
CA LYS A 140 12.42 7.65 1.19
C LYS A 140 12.70 7.96 2.65
N PHE A 141 11.71 7.75 3.49
CA PHE A 141 11.79 7.86 4.94
C PHE A 141 12.10 6.50 5.56
N ASN A 142 13.02 6.46 6.53
CA ASN A 142 13.46 5.23 7.20
C ASN A 142 13.33 5.31 8.73
N GLY A 143 12.60 6.30 9.25
CA GLY A 143 12.40 6.49 10.69
C GLY A 143 11.26 5.63 11.26
N ASP A 144 11.23 5.49 12.59
CA ASP A 144 10.20 4.75 13.32
C ASP A 144 8.84 5.45 13.30
N THR A 145 8.83 6.77 13.38
CA THR A 145 7.62 7.59 13.30
C THR A 145 7.11 7.70 11.89
N LEU A 146 8.02 7.87 10.92
CA LEU A 146 7.71 8.02 9.51
C LEU A 146 8.58 7.08 8.67
N SER A 147 7.94 6.13 8.02
CA SER A 147 8.56 5.19 7.08
C SER A 147 7.75 5.12 5.80
N GLY A 148 8.42 4.84 4.68
CA GLY A 148 7.77 4.76 3.37
C GLY A 148 8.45 5.66 2.35
N THR A 149 7.84 5.80 1.19
CA THR A 149 8.39 6.58 0.08
C THR A 149 7.32 7.50 -0.49
N LEU A 150 7.67 8.76 -0.69
CA LEU A 150 6.92 9.69 -1.51
C LEU A 150 7.49 9.71 -2.93
N LEU A 151 6.59 9.75 -3.89
CA LEU A 151 6.87 10.00 -5.31
C LEU A 151 6.24 11.34 -5.65
N VAL A 152 7.06 12.36 -5.81
CA VAL A 152 6.62 13.74 -6.11
C VAL A 152 6.74 13.97 -7.60
N PHE A 153 5.68 14.47 -8.23
CA PHE A 153 5.64 14.75 -9.65
C PHE A 153 5.52 16.26 -9.91
N LYS A 154 6.04 16.69 -11.05
CA LYS A 154 5.97 18.10 -11.51
C LYS A 154 4.56 18.69 -11.44
N SER A 155 3.53 17.88 -11.70
CA SER A 155 2.12 18.28 -11.66
C SER A 155 1.59 18.60 -10.25
N GLY A 156 2.39 18.48 -9.21
CA GLY A 156 1.92 18.60 -7.82
C GLY A 156 1.24 17.33 -7.28
N LYS A 157 1.19 16.26 -8.07
CA LYS A 157 0.72 14.97 -7.60
C LYS A 157 1.80 14.30 -6.73
N ILE A 158 1.41 13.79 -5.58
CA ILE A 158 2.27 13.06 -4.65
C ILE A 158 1.65 11.70 -4.39
N ASN A 159 2.38 10.62 -4.69
CA ASN A 159 1.99 9.27 -4.32
C ASN A 159 2.82 8.81 -3.12
N SER A 160 2.18 8.20 -2.14
CA SER A 160 2.85 7.57 -1.00
C SER A 160 2.75 6.06 -1.11
N VAL A 161 3.85 5.34 -0.85
CA VAL A 161 3.94 3.89 -0.84
C VAL A 161 4.77 3.42 0.35
N GLY A 162 4.53 2.20 0.83
CA GLY A 162 5.27 1.64 1.95
C GLY A 162 4.80 2.11 3.33
N ILE A 163 3.71 2.86 3.39
CA ILE A 163 3.10 3.29 4.65
C ILE A 163 2.48 2.08 5.36
N LYS A 164 2.72 1.94 6.66
CA LYS A 164 2.23 0.80 7.44
C LYS A 164 1.14 1.17 8.44
N ARG A 165 1.05 2.43 8.83
CA ARG A 165 0.11 2.95 9.82
C ARG A 165 -0.59 4.19 9.28
N PRO A 166 -1.93 4.31 9.37
CA PRO A 166 -2.67 5.48 8.89
C PRO A 166 -2.19 6.80 9.49
N LYS A 167 -1.77 6.80 10.75
CA LYS A 167 -1.23 8.00 11.42
C LYS A 167 -0.04 8.62 10.69
N GLN A 168 0.74 7.82 9.97
CA GLN A 168 1.89 8.33 9.20
C GLN A 168 1.48 9.29 8.07
N PHE A 169 0.24 9.23 7.58
CA PHE A 169 -0.24 10.22 6.61
C PHE A 169 -0.35 11.62 7.21
N LEU A 170 -0.67 11.76 8.49
CA LEU A 170 -0.69 13.06 9.17
C LEU A 170 0.72 13.66 9.28
N GLU A 171 1.71 12.81 9.56
CA GLU A 171 3.12 13.25 9.62
C GLU A 171 3.65 13.60 8.22
N LEU A 172 3.25 12.83 7.20
CA LEU A 172 3.57 13.16 5.80
C LEU A 172 2.92 14.47 5.36
N ASP A 173 1.68 14.75 5.76
CA ASP A 173 1.00 16.01 5.44
C ASP A 173 1.75 17.19 6.03
N LYS A 174 2.14 17.14 7.31
CA LYS A 174 2.93 18.19 7.97
C LYS A 174 4.27 18.39 7.26
N TRP A 175 4.96 17.29 6.94
CA TRP A 175 6.25 17.35 6.26
C TRP A 175 6.13 17.92 4.84
N ILE A 176 5.11 17.56 4.08
CA ILE A 176 4.84 18.12 2.75
C ILE A 176 4.58 19.62 2.83
N ASP A 177 3.77 20.03 3.81
CA ASP A 177 3.41 21.42 4.00
C ASP A 177 4.64 22.27 4.39
N SER A 178 5.60 21.70 5.16
CA SER A 178 6.85 22.41 5.50
C SER A 178 7.89 22.41 4.37
N GLU A 179 8.01 21.30 3.64
CA GLU A 179 9.15 21.12 2.73
C GLU A 179 8.80 21.28 1.25
N ILE A 180 7.56 21.13 0.83
CA ILE A 180 7.21 21.10 -0.60
C ILE A 180 6.41 22.34 -1.03
N GLN A 181 5.53 22.88 -0.20
CA GLN A 181 4.64 24.01 -0.58
C GLN A 181 5.35 25.32 -0.83
N TYR A 182 6.62 25.47 -0.49
CA TYR A 182 7.42 26.69 -0.65
C TYR A 182 8.38 26.66 -1.86
N VAL A 183 8.07 25.87 -2.89
CA VAL A 183 8.89 25.76 -4.12
C VAL A 183 8.16 26.33 -5.31
#